data_28fa485dcbff1dc3e34dcaea95a3200e
#
_entry.id   28fa485dcbff1dc3e34dcaea95a3200e
#
_cell.length_a   1.000
_cell.length_b   1.000
_cell.length_c   1.000
_cell.angle_alpha   90.00
_cell.angle_beta   90.00
_cell.angle_gamma   90.00
#
_symmetry.space_group_name_H-M   'P 1'
#
loop_
_entity.id
_entity.type
_entity.pdbx_description
1 polymer ?
#
loop_
_entity_poly.entity_id
_entity_poly.type
_entity_poly.pdbx_seq_one_letter_code
_entity_poly.pdbx_strand_id
1 'polypeptide(L)'
;MKTNLTVALFLFLMASPWQVAAAVHRPGAGVEVTPARATWNTGYFQEVLVRKGLEVLGYTVKNPVELQNPLFYQAVYLGDVDYWTNGWFPMHNEQMPKNFYERGEIVGYVSKAGGLQGYLVSKKEVERFGILSLDDFKRPEVKQAFDQDGDGRADLVACPPGWGCENTISHHLDVYELNEHINPIKAGYTASMADALARYKSGEPVFFYTWAPNWTIAKFKPGEDVMWINVPEIRARPVEMEAEDRMTMSGIDGAVSDPIKLGFVVADIRIVGNRQFLDENPAIRRFFEVFSLPLADINAQNAKMHAGEKSAEDINRHAESWIEANRQTWKNWLGEARRAAQ
;
A
#
# COMPACT_ATOMS: atom_id res chain seq x y z
N MET A 1 -72.76 -54.47 -40.11
CA MET A 1 -72.46 -53.63 -38.90
C MET A 1 -70.95 -53.36 -38.93
N LYS A 2 -70.55 -52.13 -39.24
CA LYS A 2 -69.14 -51.68 -39.22
C LYS A 2 -68.95 -50.74 -38.07
N THR A 3 -68.16 -51.11 -37.06
CA THR A 3 -67.82 -50.33 -35.89
C THR A 3 -66.60 -49.50 -36.18
N ASN A 4 -66.71 -48.17 -36.21
CA ASN A 4 -65.60 -47.25 -36.37
C ASN A 4 -64.99 -46.97 -34.94
N LEU A 5 -63.71 -47.28 -34.76
CA LEU A 5 -62.93 -46.99 -33.59
C LEU A 5 -62.15 -45.65 -33.82
N THR A 6 -62.56 -44.60 -33.14
CA THR A 6 -61.87 -43.29 -33.21
C THR A 6 -60.78 -43.24 -32.13
N VAL A 7 -59.53 -43.25 -32.54
CA VAL A 7 -58.36 -43.07 -31.65
C VAL A 7 -58.13 -41.57 -31.45
N ALA A 8 -58.31 -41.08 -30.25
CA ALA A 8 -57.99 -39.71 -29.82
C ALA A 8 -56.48 -39.65 -29.42
N LEU A 9 -55.66 -38.90 -30.20
CA LEU A 9 -54.27 -38.67 -29.93
C LEU A 9 -54.13 -37.48 -29.00
N PHE A 10 -53.80 -37.73 -27.71
CA PHE A 10 -53.44 -36.68 -26.73
C PHE A 10 -51.99 -36.24 -26.95
N LEU A 11 -51.80 -35.05 -27.53
CA LEU A 11 -50.47 -34.37 -27.55
C LEU A 11 -50.19 -33.75 -26.18
N PHE A 12 -49.30 -34.41 -25.42
CA PHE A 12 -48.69 -33.82 -24.23
C PHE A 12 -47.65 -32.79 -24.65
N LEU A 13 -47.99 -31.49 -24.61
CA LEU A 13 -47.02 -30.40 -24.66
C LEU A 13 -46.18 -30.40 -23.40
N MET A 14 -44.98 -30.94 -23.47
CA MET A 14 -43.96 -30.75 -22.44
C MET A 14 -43.51 -29.29 -22.48
N ALA A 15 -44.04 -28.45 -21.60
CA ALA A 15 -43.49 -27.11 -21.32
C ALA A 15 -42.17 -27.28 -20.56
N SER A 16 -41.05 -27.15 -21.27
CA SER A 16 -39.74 -27.06 -20.65
C SER A 16 -39.71 -25.78 -19.79
N PRO A 17 -39.38 -25.85 -18.48
CA PRO A 17 -39.19 -24.64 -17.73
C PRO A 17 -37.91 -23.95 -18.23
N TRP A 18 -38.09 -22.86 -18.97
CA TRP A 18 -36.99 -21.93 -19.21
C TRP A 18 -36.52 -21.40 -17.87
N GLN A 19 -35.38 -21.92 -17.41
CA GLN A 19 -34.65 -21.29 -16.33
C GLN A 19 -34.19 -19.91 -16.85
N VAL A 20 -34.92 -18.87 -16.54
CA VAL A 20 -34.46 -17.50 -16.69
C VAL A 20 -33.30 -17.39 -15.70
N ALA A 21 -32.07 -17.53 -16.21
CA ALA A 21 -30.89 -17.18 -15.44
C ALA A 21 -31.07 -15.71 -15.05
N ALA A 22 -31.23 -15.44 -13.75
CA ALA A 22 -31.33 -14.09 -13.24
C ALA A 22 -30.09 -13.34 -13.77
N ALA A 23 -30.32 -12.29 -14.55
CA ALA A 23 -29.23 -11.47 -15.07
C ALA A 23 -28.42 -10.96 -13.90
N VAL A 24 -27.11 -11.19 -13.90
CA VAL A 24 -26.24 -10.71 -12.84
C VAL A 24 -26.31 -9.19 -12.81
N HIS A 25 -26.79 -8.63 -11.70
CA HIS A 25 -26.90 -7.19 -11.53
C HIS A 25 -25.51 -6.53 -11.68
N ARG A 26 -25.38 -5.61 -12.64
CA ARG A 26 -24.16 -4.86 -12.98
C ARG A 26 -24.38 -3.36 -12.70
N PRO A 27 -24.22 -2.93 -11.45
CA PRO A 27 -24.55 -1.56 -11.03
C PRO A 27 -23.72 -0.48 -11.74
N GLY A 28 -22.53 -0.86 -12.25
CA GLY A 28 -21.62 0.05 -12.96
C GLY A 28 -21.83 0.15 -14.46
N ALA A 29 -22.91 -0.43 -15.01
CA ALA A 29 -23.13 -0.41 -16.47
C ALA A 29 -23.25 1.02 -17.01
N GLY A 30 -22.35 1.40 -17.93
CA GLY A 30 -22.31 2.74 -18.52
C GLY A 30 -21.54 3.79 -17.71
N VAL A 31 -20.96 3.43 -16.56
CA VAL A 31 -20.13 4.34 -15.74
C VAL A 31 -18.66 4.11 -16.02
N GLU A 32 -17.95 5.17 -16.36
CA GLU A 32 -16.49 5.18 -16.51
C GLU A 32 -15.83 5.62 -15.21
N VAL A 33 -14.69 5.02 -14.87
CA VAL A 33 -13.95 5.25 -13.62
C VAL A 33 -12.50 5.58 -13.94
N THR A 34 -11.97 6.64 -13.34
CA THR A 34 -10.60 7.12 -13.51
C THR A 34 -9.80 6.91 -12.22
N PRO A 35 -9.04 5.80 -12.08
CA PRO A 35 -8.21 5.54 -10.91
C PRO A 35 -6.88 6.28 -10.98
N ALA A 36 -6.31 6.55 -9.80
CA ALA A 36 -4.87 6.80 -9.68
C ALA A 36 -4.18 5.62 -8.98
N ARG A 37 -2.86 5.55 -9.12
CA ARG A 37 -2.01 4.64 -8.36
C ARG A 37 -0.77 5.36 -7.82
N ALA A 38 -0.20 4.79 -6.77
CA ALA A 38 1.02 5.27 -6.16
C ALA A 38 2.22 5.13 -7.10
N THR A 39 3.23 5.98 -6.92
CA THR A 39 4.51 5.89 -7.64
C THR A 39 5.43 4.79 -7.09
N TRP A 40 5.06 4.16 -5.96
CA TRP A 40 5.73 2.97 -5.42
C TRP A 40 4.98 1.70 -5.81
N ASN A 41 5.72 0.74 -6.35
CA ASN A 41 5.15 -0.46 -6.97
C ASN A 41 4.47 -1.45 -6.00
N THR A 42 4.77 -1.36 -4.70
CA THR A 42 4.15 -2.25 -3.69
C THR A 42 2.65 -2.02 -3.53
N GLY A 43 2.11 -0.92 -4.08
CA GLY A 43 0.67 -0.62 -4.14
C GLY A 43 -0.05 -1.14 -5.40
N TYR A 44 0.68 -1.63 -6.40
CA TYR A 44 0.08 -1.98 -7.70
C TYR A 44 -0.87 -3.18 -7.64
N PHE A 45 -0.57 -4.15 -6.80
CA PHE A 45 -1.42 -5.33 -6.63
C PHE A 45 -2.80 -4.98 -6.06
N GLN A 46 -2.87 -4.09 -5.07
CA GLN A 46 -4.12 -3.62 -4.49
C GLN A 46 -4.96 -2.87 -5.53
N GLU A 47 -4.31 -2.03 -6.35
CA GLU A 47 -4.98 -1.31 -7.44
C GLU A 47 -5.60 -2.29 -8.42
N VAL A 48 -4.84 -3.29 -8.89
CA VAL A 48 -5.33 -4.27 -9.86
C VAL A 48 -6.50 -5.09 -9.30
N LEU A 49 -6.46 -5.50 -8.03
CA LEU A 49 -7.58 -6.20 -7.40
C LEU A 49 -8.84 -5.33 -7.33
N VAL A 50 -8.69 -4.07 -6.92
CA VAL A 50 -9.83 -3.15 -6.87
C VAL A 50 -10.40 -2.93 -8.27
N ARG A 51 -9.57 -2.65 -9.27
CA ARG A 51 -10.00 -2.49 -10.66
C ARG A 51 -10.77 -3.71 -11.17
N LYS A 52 -10.26 -4.92 -10.97
CA LYS A 52 -10.97 -6.17 -11.35
C LYS A 52 -12.33 -6.31 -10.65
N GLY A 53 -12.43 -5.90 -9.39
CA GLY A 53 -13.72 -5.88 -8.67
C GLY A 53 -14.73 -4.94 -9.31
N LEU A 54 -14.31 -3.74 -9.67
CA LEU A 54 -15.16 -2.76 -10.34
C LEU A 54 -15.57 -3.21 -11.74
N GLU A 55 -14.67 -3.82 -12.52
CA GLU A 55 -14.96 -4.41 -13.82
C GLU A 55 -16.04 -5.51 -13.72
N VAL A 56 -15.95 -6.38 -12.70
CA VAL A 56 -16.97 -7.42 -12.43
C VAL A 56 -18.32 -6.82 -12.01
N LEU A 57 -18.32 -5.66 -11.38
CA LEU A 57 -19.54 -4.90 -11.06
C LEU A 57 -20.11 -4.15 -12.28
N GLY A 58 -19.38 -4.14 -13.41
CA GLY A 58 -19.86 -3.57 -14.69
C GLY A 58 -19.30 -2.20 -15.03
N TYR A 59 -18.43 -1.64 -14.22
CA TYR A 59 -17.77 -0.35 -14.49
C TYR A 59 -16.73 -0.50 -15.61
N THR A 60 -16.54 0.59 -16.37
CA THR A 60 -15.44 0.71 -17.33
C THR A 60 -14.30 1.45 -16.64
N VAL A 61 -13.25 0.73 -16.23
CA VAL A 61 -12.15 1.31 -15.47
C VAL A 61 -10.99 1.65 -16.40
N LYS A 62 -10.56 2.91 -16.39
CA LYS A 62 -9.40 3.39 -17.15
C LYS A 62 -8.09 2.84 -16.58
N ASN A 63 -7.02 2.97 -17.37
CA ASN A 63 -5.67 2.74 -16.85
C ASN A 63 -5.38 3.77 -15.76
N PRO A 64 -4.76 3.35 -14.64
CA PRO A 64 -4.47 4.25 -13.53
C PRO A 64 -3.42 5.29 -13.90
N VAL A 65 -3.61 6.52 -13.43
CA VAL A 65 -2.62 7.60 -13.54
C VAL A 65 -1.67 7.52 -12.35
N GLU A 66 -0.36 7.52 -12.58
CA GLU A 66 0.63 7.62 -11.51
C GLU A 66 0.81 9.07 -11.08
N LEU A 67 0.53 9.37 -9.82
CA LEU A 67 0.64 10.71 -9.25
C LEU A 67 1.43 10.69 -7.94
N GLN A 68 2.20 11.75 -7.71
CA GLN A 68 2.74 12.06 -6.38
C GLN A 68 1.59 12.41 -5.42
N ASN A 69 1.77 12.14 -4.13
CA ASN A 69 0.69 12.23 -3.15
C ASN A 69 -0.04 13.59 -3.14
N PRO A 70 0.64 14.76 -3.10
CA PRO A 70 -0.08 16.03 -3.09
C PRO A 70 -0.92 16.26 -4.36
N LEU A 71 -0.39 15.86 -5.52
CA LEU A 71 -1.11 15.96 -6.80
C LEU A 71 -2.31 15.02 -6.85
N PHE A 72 -2.16 13.82 -6.30
CA PHE A 72 -3.26 12.87 -6.19
C PHE A 72 -4.41 13.44 -5.34
N TYR A 73 -4.11 13.93 -4.12
CA TYR A 73 -5.15 14.49 -3.25
C TYR A 73 -5.84 15.70 -3.87
N GLN A 74 -5.09 16.53 -4.60
CA GLN A 74 -5.66 17.64 -5.35
C GLN A 74 -6.56 17.16 -6.50
N ALA A 75 -6.13 16.14 -7.26
CA ALA A 75 -6.91 15.59 -8.37
C ALA A 75 -8.22 14.94 -7.90
N VAL A 76 -8.20 14.20 -6.78
CA VAL A 76 -9.43 13.67 -6.15
C VAL A 76 -10.34 14.80 -5.68
N TYR A 77 -9.79 15.84 -5.05
CA TYR A 77 -10.57 16.99 -4.61
C TYR A 77 -11.27 17.70 -5.79
N LEU A 78 -10.60 17.83 -6.93
CA LEU A 78 -11.15 18.45 -8.14
C LEU A 78 -12.13 17.53 -8.89
N GLY A 79 -12.03 16.21 -8.71
CA GLY A 79 -12.83 15.22 -9.46
C GLY A 79 -12.18 14.79 -10.78
N ASP A 80 -10.88 15.08 -10.98
CA ASP A 80 -10.11 14.62 -12.14
C ASP A 80 -9.74 13.14 -12.01
N VAL A 81 -9.71 12.62 -10.78
CA VAL A 81 -9.47 11.24 -10.40
C VAL A 81 -10.54 10.81 -9.41
N ASP A 82 -11.09 9.61 -9.59
CA ASP A 82 -12.17 9.11 -8.76
C ASP A 82 -11.69 8.44 -7.47
N TYR A 83 -10.57 7.69 -7.52
CA TYR A 83 -10.06 7.01 -6.34
C TYR A 83 -8.56 6.63 -6.41
N TRP A 84 -8.02 6.28 -5.23
CA TRP A 84 -6.69 5.71 -5.02
C TRP A 84 -6.73 4.69 -3.88
N THR A 85 -6.03 3.56 -4.03
CA THR A 85 -6.11 2.42 -3.10
C THR A 85 -5.00 2.35 -2.06
N ASN A 86 -4.11 3.33 -1.97
CA ASN A 86 -2.88 3.21 -1.18
C ASN A 86 -2.52 4.49 -0.39
N GLY A 87 -3.52 5.10 0.26
CA GLY A 87 -3.32 6.20 1.20
C GLY A 87 -2.81 5.69 2.56
N TRP A 88 -1.74 6.30 3.11
CA TRP A 88 -1.10 5.92 4.36
C TRP A 88 -1.42 6.92 5.47
N PHE A 89 -2.31 6.56 6.37
CA PHE A 89 -2.82 7.47 7.40
C PHE A 89 -2.33 7.12 8.81
N PRO A 90 -2.04 8.15 9.63
CA PRO A 90 -2.28 9.59 9.44
C PRO A 90 -1.21 10.35 8.64
N MET A 91 -0.09 9.74 8.26
CA MET A 91 1.06 10.42 7.64
C MET A 91 0.67 11.29 6.42
N HIS A 92 -0.30 10.86 5.61
CA HIS A 92 -0.73 11.61 4.44
C HIS A 92 -1.68 12.79 4.76
N ASN A 93 -2.11 12.99 6.01
CA ASN A 93 -3.04 14.07 6.36
C ASN A 93 -2.52 15.46 5.95
N GLU A 94 -1.23 15.72 6.09
CA GLU A 94 -0.63 17.01 5.73
C GLU A 94 -0.48 17.24 4.21
N GLN A 95 -0.62 16.20 3.41
CA GLN A 95 -0.50 16.25 1.95
C GLN A 95 -1.84 16.55 1.27
N MET A 96 -2.93 16.53 2.04
CA MET A 96 -4.26 16.85 1.56
C MET A 96 -4.49 18.37 1.53
N PRO A 97 -5.29 18.89 0.57
CA PRO A 97 -5.79 20.26 0.64
C PRO A 97 -6.53 20.53 1.96
N LYS A 98 -6.45 21.75 2.50
CA LYS A 98 -7.05 22.11 3.80
C LYS A 98 -8.54 21.76 3.94
N ASN A 99 -9.27 21.84 2.84
CA ASN A 99 -10.71 21.56 2.74
C ASN A 99 -10.99 20.20 2.07
N PHE A 100 -10.01 19.29 2.05
CA PHE A 100 -10.12 18.01 1.34
C PHE A 100 -11.45 17.28 1.59
N TYR A 101 -11.89 17.22 2.83
CA TYR A 101 -13.10 16.50 3.23
C TYR A 101 -14.43 17.12 2.76
N GLU A 102 -14.42 18.30 2.14
CA GLU A 102 -15.62 18.80 1.46
C GLU A 102 -15.93 17.99 0.20
N ARG A 103 -14.92 17.49 -0.51
CA ARG A 103 -15.05 16.80 -1.79
C ARG A 103 -14.32 15.45 -1.88
N GLY A 104 -13.44 15.15 -0.94
CA GLY A 104 -12.74 13.89 -0.81
C GLY A 104 -13.20 13.10 0.42
N GLU A 105 -12.96 11.79 0.41
CA GLU A 105 -13.31 10.89 1.50
C GLU A 105 -12.26 9.76 1.63
N ILE A 106 -11.99 9.35 2.87
CA ILE A 106 -11.14 8.19 3.19
C ILE A 106 -12.07 7.03 3.54
N VAL A 107 -11.99 5.93 2.77
CA VAL A 107 -12.94 4.82 2.86
C VAL A 107 -12.23 3.50 3.13
N GLY A 108 -12.85 2.64 3.92
CA GLY A 108 -12.41 1.26 4.17
C GLY A 108 -10.99 1.15 4.74
N TYR A 109 -10.48 -0.06 4.81
CA TYR A 109 -9.10 -0.38 5.21
C TYR A 109 -8.55 -1.46 4.29
N VAL A 110 -7.68 -1.08 3.36
CA VAL A 110 -6.94 -2.07 2.57
C VAL A 110 -6.10 -2.96 3.49
N SER A 111 -5.44 -2.33 4.50
CA SER A 111 -4.81 -3.06 5.60
C SER A 111 -4.78 -2.16 6.84
N LYS A 112 -5.34 -2.65 7.95
CA LYS A 112 -5.34 -1.93 9.23
C LYS A 112 -4.03 -2.17 9.96
N ALA A 113 -3.39 -1.09 10.43
CA ALA A 113 -2.06 -1.13 11.05
C ALA A 113 -1.02 -1.94 10.22
N GLY A 114 -1.15 -1.88 8.89
CA GLY A 114 -0.34 -2.67 7.97
C GLY A 114 0.93 -2.00 7.49
N GLY A 115 1.16 -0.74 7.85
CA GLY A 115 2.29 0.06 7.37
C GLY A 115 3.34 0.32 8.44
N LEU A 116 4.27 -0.63 8.69
CA LEU A 116 5.45 -0.41 9.54
C LEU A 116 6.48 0.40 8.77
N GLN A 117 7.14 1.37 9.41
CA GLN A 117 8.18 2.21 8.80
C GLN A 117 9.30 2.46 9.80
N GLY A 118 10.53 2.66 9.31
CA GLY A 118 11.65 2.98 10.19
C GLY A 118 12.99 2.96 9.46
N TYR A 119 14.06 3.02 10.25
CA TYR A 119 15.44 3.04 9.81
C TYR A 119 16.11 1.70 10.08
N LEU A 120 16.85 1.22 9.08
CA LEU A 120 17.66 0.02 9.21
C LEU A 120 19.14 0.32 8.93
N VAL A 121 20.00 -0.40 9.66
CA VAL A 121 21.44 -0.31 9.56
C VAL A 121 22.02 -1.72 9.46
N SER A 122 23.07 -1.91 8.69
CA SER A 122 23.80 -3.19 8.60
C SER A 122 24.10 -3.74 9.99
N LYS A 123 23.69 -4.98 10.25
CA LYS A 123 23.88 -5.64 11.56
C LYS A 123 25.32 -5.62 12.04
N LYS A 124 26.26 -5.87 11.15
CA LYS A 124 27.71 -5.86 11.45
C LYS A 124 28.15 -4.52 12.06
N GLU A 125 27.67 -3.41 11.53
CA GLU A 125 28.01 -2.06 12.00
C GLU A 125 27.24 -1.71 13.28
N VAL A 126 25.99 -2.17 13.41
CA VAL A 126 25.23 -2.06 14.67
C VAL A 126 26.02 -2.73 15.81
N GLU A 127 26.49 -3.96 15.60
CA GLU A 127 27.25 -4.70 16.60
C GLU A 127 28.63 -4.09 16.84
N ARG A 128 29.33 -3.66 15.78
CA ARG A 128 30.69 -3.08 15.86
C ARG A 128 30.72 -1.78 16.63
N PHE A 129 29.75 -0.89 16.38
CA PHE A 129 29.74 0.46 16.94
C PHE A 129 28.74 0.61 18.08
N GLY A 130 27.94 -0.41 18.39
CA GLY A 130 26.86 -0.32 19.39
C GLY A 130 25.81 0.69 19.01
N ILE A 131 25.35 0.70 17.74
CA ILE A 131 24.35 1.63 17.23
C ILE A 131 22.98 1.22 17.76
N LEU A 132 22.31 2.08 18.51
CA LEU A 132 20.97 1.86 19.07
C LEU A 132 19.93 2.82 18.51
N SER A 133 20.38 4.02 18.09
CA SER A 133 19.49 5.07 17.62
C SER A 133 20.13 6.00 16.59
N LEU A 134 19.32 6.89 15.99
CA LEU A 134 19.82 7.94 15.10
C LEU A 134 20.87 8.86 15.75
N ASP A 135 20.85 9.04 17.07
CA ASP A 135 21.82 9.89 17.79
C ASP A 135 23.25 9.34 17.68
N ASP A 136 23.42 8.03 17.48
CA ASP A 136 24.72 7.43 17.32
C ASP A 136 25.48 7.91 16.08
N PHE A 137 24.75 8.44 15.09
CA PHE A 137 25.35 9.07 13.90
C PHE A 137 25.99 10.43 14.17
N LYS A 138 25.88 10.98 15.38
CA LYS A 138 26.66 12.15 15.83
C LYS A 138 28.12 11.78 16.12
N ARG A 139 28.42 10.52 16.38
CA ARG A 139 29.77 10.04 16.64
C ARG A 139 30.62 10.00 15.36
N PRO A 140 31.84 10.60 15.37
CA PRO A 140 32.68 10.71 14.17
C PRO A 140 32.96 9.37 13.50
N GLU A 141 33.27 8.31 14.27
CA GLU A 141 33.57 6.98 13.76
C GLU A 141 32.38 6.29 13.10
N VAL A 142 31.15 6.57 13.57
CA VAL A 142 29.91 6.08 12.95
C VAL A 142 29.67 6.83 11.64
N LYS A 143 29.70 8.16 11.65
CA LYS A 143 29.55 8.96 10.43
C LYS A 143 30.49 8.52 9.34
N GLN A 144 31.78 8.42 9.65
CA GLN A 144 32.81 8.03 8.68
C GLN A 144 32.55 6.66 8.07
N ALA A 145 31.98 5.72 8.82
CA ALA A 145 31.68 4.38 8.29
C ALA A 145 30.59 4.39 7.23
N PHE A 146 29.66 5.36 7.26
CA PHE A 146 28.53 5.49 6.33
C PHE A 146 28.63 6.67 5.38
N ASP A 147 29.73 7.45 5.44
CA ASP A 147 30.03 8.56 4.53
C ASP A 147 30.65 8.01 3.25
N GLN A 148 29.89 7.99 2.17
CA GLN A 148 30.31 7.36 0.90
C GLN A 148 30.88 8.37 -0.08
N ASP A 149 30.42 9.63 -0.01
CA ASP A 149 30.85 10.69 -0.92
C ASP A 149 31.95 11.60 -0.32
N GLY A 150 32.28 11.42 0.96
CA GLY A 150 33.34 12.14 1.66
C GLY A 150 32.91 13.54 2.13
N ASP A 151 31.63 13.80 2.26
CA ASP A 151 31.11 15.11 2.71
C ASP A 151 31.12 15.27 4.25
N GLY A 152 31.48 14.21 4.99
CA GLY A 152 31.58 14.19 6.44
C GLY A 152 30.25 13.85 7.15
N ARG A 153 29.23 13.41 6.41
CA ARG A 153 27.94 12.97 6.90
C ARG A 153 27.66 11.51 6.52
N ALA A 154 26.87 10.83 7.32
CA ALA A 154 26.42 9.47 7.01
C ALA A 154 25.32 9.50 5.94
N ASP A 155 25.46 8.72 4.88
CA ASP A 155 24.49 8.62 3.79
C ASP A 155 23.30 7.73 4.16
N LEU A 156 22.14 8.33 4.27
CA LEU A 156 20.85 7.65 4.46
C LEU A 156 20.13 7.52 3.13
N VAL A 157 19.89 6.30 2.65
CA VAL A 157 18.91 6.11 1.56
C VAL A 157 17.53 6.47 2.09
N ALA A 158 17.02 7.63 1.69
CA ALA A 158 15.80 8.24 2.21
C ALA A 158 14.63 8.16 1.22
N CYS A 159 13.51 8.78 1.59
CA CYS A 159 12.34 8.91 0.72
C CYS A 159 12.56 9.90 -0.41
N PRO A 160 12.07 9.59 -1.62
CA PRO A 160 11.96 10.57 -2.69
C PRO A 160 11.08 11.76 -2.30
N PRO A 161 11.30 12.94 -2.93
CA PRO A 161 10.41 14.08 -2.74
C PRO A 161 8.96 13.77 -3.09
N GLY A 162 8.03 14.29 -2.28
CA GLY A 162 6.59 14.12 -2.48
C GLY A 162 5.98 12.87 -1.84
N TRP A 163 6.79 11.99 -1.25
CA TRP A 163 6.27 10.92 -0.40
C TRP A 163 6.06 11.44 1.04
N GLY A 164 5.08 10.86 1.77
CA GLY A 164 4.80 11.27 3.15
C GLY A 164 5.97 11.08 4.11
N CYS A 165 6.75 10.03 3.94
CA CYS A 165 7.94 9.73 4.75
C CYS A 165 9.07 10.77 4.60
N GLU A 166 9.13 11.51 3.49
CA GLU A 166 10.10 12.60 3.33
C GLU A 166 9.95 13.65 4.42
N ASN A 167 8.70 14.05 4.71
CA ASN A 167 8.42 15.04 5.74
C ASN A 167 8.77 14.51 7.14
N THR A 168 8.48 13.22 7.41
CA THR A 168 8.85 12.59 8.69
C THR A 168 10.36 12.51 8.87
N ILE A 169 11.11 12.10 7.83
CA ILE A 169 12.58 12.03 7.88
C ILE A 169 13.16 13.44 8.08
N SER A 170 12.68 14.44 7.35
CA SER A 170 13.14 15.83 7.51
C SER A 170 12.87 16.33 8.94
N HIS A 171 11.68 16.07 9.48
CA HIS A 171 11.35 16.38 10.87
C HIS A 171 12.30 15.71 11.87
N HIS A 172 12.62 14.42 11.69
CA HIS A 172 13.57 13.72 12.57
C HIS A 172 14.97 14.34 12.51
N LEU A 173 15.46 14.69 11.30
CA LEU A 173 16.76 15.34 11.16
C LEU A 173 16.79 16.70 11.86
N ASP A 174 15.70 17.45 11.80
CA ASP A 174 15.58 18.77 12.45
C ASP A 174 15.49 18.65 13.98
N VAL A 175 14.53 17.87 14.50
CA VAL A 175 14.26 17.83 15.95
C VAL A 175 15.32 17.10 16.77
N TYR A 176 16.10 16.21 16.13
CA TYR A 176 17.24 15.54 16.77
C TYR A 176 18.58 16.18 16.42
N GLU A 177 18.60 17.32 15.73
CA GLU A 177 19.82 18.06 15.35
C GLU A 177 20.79 17.19 14.54
N LEU A 178 20.29 16.47 13.53
CA LEU A 178 21.05 15.52 12.73
C LEU A 178 21.42 16.01 11.32
N ASN A 179 21.03 17.20 10.91
CA ASN A 179 21.30 17.73 9.55
C ASN A 179 22.78 17.82 9.20
N GLU A 180 23.65 18.08 10.21
CA GLU A 180 25.12 18.13 10.06
C GLU A 180 25.77 16.74 10.18
N HIS A 181 24.97 15.70 10.41
CA HIS A 181 25.46 14.35 10.68
C HIS A 181 24.98 13.30 9.69
N ILE A 182 23.81 13.51 9.11
CA ILE A 182 23.16 12.58 8.17
C ILE A 182 22.82 13.33 6.87
N ASN A 183 23.21 12.74 5.75
CA ASN A 183 22.88 13.19 4.40
C ASN A 183 21.73 12.32 3.84
N PRO A 184 20.48 12.84 3.74
CA PRO A 184 19.37 12.06 3.19
C PRO A 184 19.45 12.04 1.65
N ILE A 185 19.74 10.88 1.07
CA ILE A 185 19.75 10.66 -0.38
C ILE A 185 18.31 10.53 -0.88
N LYS A 186 17.77 11.63 -1.40
CA LYS A 186 16.38 11.75 -1.89
C LYS A 186 16.29 11.46 -3.39
N ALA A 187 16.73 10.29 -3.83
CA ALA A 187 16.65 9.85 -5.23
C ALA A 187 15.51 8.82 -5.42
N GLY A 188 15.40 8.26 -6.64
CA GLY A 188 14.41 7.21 -6.91
C GLY A 188 14.61 5.99 -6.03
N TYR A 189 13.71 5.72 -5.11
CA TYR A 189 13.86 4.73 -4.02
C TYR A 189 14.32 3.35 -4.52
N THR A 190 13.64 2.81 -5.55
CA THR A 190 13.97 1.46 -6.07
C THR A 190 15.40 1.38 -6.60
N ALA A 191 15.89 2.42 -7.28
CA ALA A 191 17.25 2.48 -7.81
C ALA A 191 18.27 2.61 -6.67
N SER A 192 18.03 3.51 -5.72
CA SER A 192 18.90 3.70 -4.55
C SER A 192 19.01 2.45 -3.68
N MET A 193 17.89 1.72 -3.49
CA MET A 193 17.91 0.46 -2.74
C MET A 193 18.58 -0.69 -3.52
N ALA A 194 18.52 -0.69 -4.85
CA ALA A 194 19.27 -1.67 -5.66
C ALA A 194 20.77 -1.42 -5.55
N ASP A 195 21.20 -0.16 -5.56
CA ASP A 195 22.59 0.24 -5.33
C ASP A 195 23.05 -0.15 -3.90
N ALA A 196 22.26 0.21 -2.87
CA ALA A 196 22.54 -0.19 -1.49
C ALA A 196 22.69 -1.70 -1.34
N LEU A 197 21.85 -2.50 -2.02
CA LEU A 197 21.97 -3.96 -2.01
C LEU A 197 23.26 -4.46 -2.69
N ALA A 198 23.70 -3.82 -3.77
CA ALA A 198 24.94 -4.15 -4.45
C ALA A 198 26.15 -3.85 -3.54
N ARG A 199 26.18 -2.68 -2.91
CA ARG A 199 27.21 -2.28 -1.94
C ARG A 199 27.26 -3.20 -0.72
N TYR A 200 26.11 -3.52 -0.13
CA TYR A 200 26.04 -4.48 0.97
C TYR A 200 26.65 -5.84 0.62
N LYS A 201 26.34 -6.36 -0.58
CA LYS A 201 26.94 -7.62 -1.08
C LYS A 201 28.44 -7.55 -1.28
N SER A 202 28.99 -6.35 -1.52
CA SER A 202 30.42 -6.08 -1.59
C SER A 202 31.08 -5.89 -0.20
N GLY A 203 30.27 -5.99 0.88
CA GLY A 203 30.75 -5.88 2.27
C GLY A 203 30.75 -4.46 2.82
N GLU A 204 30.16 -3.52 2.09
CA GLU A 204 30.02 -2.12 2.51
C GLU A 204 28.83 -1.94 3.45
N PRO A 205 28.88 -0.99 4.40
CA PRO A 205 27.78 -0.70 5.28
C PRO A 205 26.60 -0.04 4.55
N VAL A 206 25.39 -0.26 5.06
CA VAL A 206 24.17 0.37 4.54
C VAL A 206 23.34 0.95 5.67
N PHE A 207 22.80 2.14 5.42
CA PHE A 207 21.86 2.84 6.27
C PHE A 207 20.72 3.36 5.41
N PHE A 208 19.49 2.94 5.70
CA PHE A 208 18.35 3.25 4.85
C PHE A 208 17.03 3.32 5.62
N TYR A 209 16.11 4.12 5.11
CA TYR A 209 14.70 4.08 5.44
C TYR A 209 14.02 2.97 4.65
N THR A 210 13.08 2.27 5.27
CA THR A 210 12.18 1.35 4.57
C THR A 210 10.83 1.21 5.28
N TRP A 211 9.95 0.46 4.65
CA TRP A 211 8.65 0.10 5.20
C TRP A 211 8.35 -1.39 4.99
N ALA A 212 7.41 -1.91 5.76
CA ALA A 212 6.73 -3.18 5.50
C ALA A 212 5.24 -2.87 5.22
N PRO A 213 4.62 -3.50 4.22
CA PRO A 213 5.15 -4.52 3.30
C PRO A 213 6.01 -3.92 2.18
N ASN A 214 7.26 -4.38 2.03
CA ASN A 214 8.16 -3.99 0.95
C ASN A 214 9.11 -5.14 0.60
N TRP A 215 9.59 -5.19 -0.65
CA TRP A 215 10.57 -6.16 -1.11
C TRP A 215 11.94 -6.03 -0.40
N THR A 216 12.30 -4.84 0.05
CA THR A 216 13.58 -4.55 0.72
C THR A 216 13.79 -5.42 1.95
N ILE A 217 12.75 -5.66 2.76
CA ILE A 217 12.80 -6.50 3.96
C ILE A 217 13.04 -7.98 3.62
N ALA A 218 12.64 -8.42 2.44
CA ALA A 218 12.95 -9.78 1.98
C ALA A 218 14.40 -9.96 1.54
N LYS A 219 15.10 -8.86 1.22
CA LYS A 219 16.50 -8.86 0.75
C LYS A 219 17.50 -8.44 1.80
N PHE A 220 17.13 -7.53 2.66
CA PHE A 220 17.83 -7.16 3.85
C PHE A 220 17.04 -7.69 5.04
N LYS A 221 17.27 -8.93 5.41
CA LYS A 221 16.50 -9.60 6.46
C LYS A 221 16.80 -8.98 7.84
N PRO A 222 15.80 -8.34 8.47
CA PRO A 222 16.00 -7.83 9.82
C PRO A 222 16.42 -8.95 10.79
N GLY A 223 17.41 -8.67 11.64
CA GLY A 223 17.99 -9.64 12.57
C GLY A 223 19.09 -10.53 11.98
N GLU A 224 19.14 -10.73 10.64
CA GLU A 224 20.20 -11.46 9.95
C GLU A 224 21.19 -10.48 9.30
N ASP A 225 20.73 -9.63 8.39
CA ASP A 225 21.54 -8.71 7.59
C ASP A 225 21.57 -7.29 8.16
N VAL A 226 20.44 -6.82 8.67
CA VAL A 226 20.23 -5.46 9.16
C VAL A 226 19.43 -5.46 10.45
N MET A 227 19.48 -4.34 11.18
CA MET A 227 18.74 -4.13 12.42
C MET A 227 17.89 -2.86 12.31
N TRP A 228 16.65 -2.92 12.79
CA TRP A 228 15.87 -1.71 13.04
C TRP A 228 16.49 -0.95 14.21
N ILE A 229 16.72 0.35 14.03
CA ILE A 229 17.26 1.22 15.07
C ILE A 229 16.18 2.20 15.57
N ASN A 230 16.33 2.68 16.80
CA ASN A 230 15.42 3.64 17.40
C ASN A 230 15.60 5.04 16.79
N VAL A 231 14.53 5.87 16.90
CA VAL A 231 14.74 7.31 17.07
C VAL A 231 15.14 7.58 18.53
N PRO A 232 15.86 8.69 18.85
CA PRO A 232 16.31 8.98 20.22
C PRO A 232 15.16 9.04 21.23
N GLU A 233 14.09 9.72 20.85
CA GLU A 233 12.83 9.83 21.56
C GLU A 233 11.67 9.99 20.60
N ILE A 234 10.44 9.76 21.05
CA ILE A 234 9.29 10.03 20.19
C ILE A 234 9.04 11.53 20.14
N ARG A 235 9.01 12.08 18.93
CA ARG A 235 8.71 13.48 18.60
C ARG A 235 7.71 13.53 17.47
N ALA A 236 6.44 13.31 17.78
CA ALA A 236 5.38 13.29 16.80
C ALA A 236 5.21 14.65 16.10
N ARG A 237 4.97 14.62 14.79
CA ARG A 237 4.54 15.82 14.05
C ARG A 237 3.10 16.18 14.44
N PRO A 238 2.66 17.46 14.32
CA PRO A 238 1.30 17.87 14.71
C PRO A 238 0.19 16.99 14.10
N VAL A 239 0.36 16.54 12.86
CA VAL A 239 -0.62 15.69 12.15
C VAL A 239 -0.64 14.23 12.62
N GLU A 240 0.30 13.82 13.46
CA GLU A 240 0.50 12.46 13.96
C GLU A 240 0.32 12.34 15.47
N MET A 241 0.17 13.47 16.20
CA MET A 241 0.11 13.48 17.67
C MET A 241 -0.97 12.58 18.27
N GLU A 242 -2.14 12.48 17.62
CA GLU A 242 -3.23 11.61 18.07
C GLU A 242 -2.92 10.11 17.93
N ALA A 243 -1.87 9.75 17.20
CA ALA A 243 -1.44 8.37 16.97
C ALA A 243 0.02 8.13 17.44
N GLU A 244 0.53 8.97 18.35
CA GLU A 244 1.90 8.89 18.87
C GLU A 244 2.19 7.53 19.53
N ASP A 245 1.20 6.94 20.20
CA ASP A 245 1.28 5.60 20.81
C ASP A 245 1.63 4.50 19.78
N ARG A 246 1.33 4.72 18.50
CA ARG A 246 1.64 3.82 17.39
C ARG A 246 3.05 4.02 16.80
N MET A 247 3.86 4.90 17.38
CA MET A 247 5.27 5.12 16.97
C MET A 247 6.26 4.22 17.72
N THR A 248 5.77 3.48 18.72
CA THR A 248 6.56 2.51 19.51
C THR A 248 5.91 1.14 19.38
N MET A 249 6.70 0.12 19.04
CA MET A 249 6.20 -1.22 18.78
C MET A 249 7.02 -2.27 19.54
N SER A 250 6.35 -3.33 20.00
CA SER A 250 6.99 -4.53 20.56
C SER A 250 6.94 -5.70 19.59
N GLY A 251 7.88 -6.65 19.74
CA GLY A 251 7.91 -7.87 18.97
C GLY A 251 8.31 -7.70 17.52
N ILE A 252 9.11 -6.68 17.21
CA ILE A 252 9.63 -6.45 15.86
C ILE A 252 10.93 -7.24 15.68
N ASP A 253 10.92 -8.23 14.79
CA ASP A 253 12.08 -9.04 14.48
C ASP A 253 13.25 -8.18 13.98
N GLY A 254 14.43 -8.41 14.55
CA GLY A 254 15.64 -7.67 14.18
C GLY A 254 15.67 -6.22 14.68
N ALA A 255 14.89 -5.88 15.70
CA ALA A 255 15.00 -4.60 16.37
C ALA A 255 16.15 -4.59 17.40
N VAL A 256 16.83 -3.44 17.57
CA VAL A 256 17.91 -3.27 18.57
C VAL A 256 17.37 -3.18 19.99
N SER A 257 16.08 -2.99 20.18
CA SER A 257 15.39 -2.95 21.49
C SER A 257 13.95 -3.44 21.37
N ASP A 258 13.38 -3.93 22.47
CA ASP A 258 11.96 -4.24 22.59
C ASP A 258 11.38 -3.60 23.86
N PRO A 259 10.46 -2.62 23.76
CA PRO A 259 9.93 -2.05 22.53
C PRO A 259 10.94 -1.20 21.74
N ILE A 260 10.72 -1.08 20.42
CA ILE A 260 11.46 -0.19 19.53
C ILE A 260 10.70 1.12 19.31
N LYS A 261 11.41 2.25 19.35
CA LYS A 261 10.89 3.58 19.00
C LYS A 261 11.11 3.84 17.52
N LEU A 262 10.10 3.60 16.70
CA LEU A 262 10.21 3.79 15.25
C LEU A 262 10.24 5.25 14.82
N GLY A 263 9.54 6.14 15.56
CA GLY A 263 9.35 7.55 15.18
C GLY A 263 8.38 7.76 14.03
N PHE A 264 7.97 6.70 13.35
CA PHE A 264 6.92 6.68 12.32
C PHE A 264 5.67 6.04 12.90
N VAL A 265 4.51 6.62 12.64
CA VAL A 265 3.23 5.99 13.00
C VAL A 265 3.05 4.73 12.18
N VAL A 266 2.71 3.61 12.82
CA VAL A 266 2.25 2.42 12.09
C VAL A 266 0.94 2.76 11.38
N ALA A 267 1.02 2.89 10.06
CA ALA A 267 -0.03 3.46 9.25
C ALA A 267 -1.15 2.47 8.90
N ASP A 268 -2.37 3.00 8.79
CA ASP A 268 -3.46 2.30 8.10
C ASP A 268 -3.37 2.59 6.61
N ILE A 269 -3.46 1.54 5.79
CA ILE A 269 -3.56 1.68 4.34
C ILE A 269 -5.04 1.75 3.98
N ARG A 270 -5.46 2.86 3.38
CA ARG A 270 -6.86 3.20 3.11
C ARG A 270 -7.10 3.51 1.63
N ILE A 271 -8.33 3.36 1.20
CA ILE A 271 -8.79 3.89 -0.09
C ILE A 271 -9.22 5.34 0.10
N VAL A 272 -8.92 6.18 -0.88
CA VAL A 272 -9.33 7.58 -0.92
C VAL A 272 -10.12 7.81 -2.19
N GLY A 273 -11.25 8.47 -2.12
CA GLY A 273 -12.09 8.73 -3.28
C GLY A 273 -12.73 10.11 -3.31
N ASN A 274 -13.17 10.53 -4.49
CA ASN A 274 -13.98 11.71 -4.66
C ASN A 274 -15.36 11.45 -4.04
N ARG A 275 -15.84 12.35 -3.17
CA ARG A 275 -17.08 12.16 -2.41
C ARG A 275 -18.31 12.08 -3.31
N GLN A 276 -18.43 13.01 -4.27
CA GLN A 276 -19.57 13.02 -5.19
C GLN A 276 -19.62 11.72 -6.00
N PHE A 277 -18.49 11.30 -6.55
CA PHE A 277 -18.39 10.04 -7.28
C PHE A 277 -18.82 8.83 -6.42
N LEU A 278 -18.39 8.78 -5.16
CA LEU A 278 -18.76 7.71 -4.24
C LEU A 278 -20.25 7.76 -3.87
N ASP A 279 -20.84 8.95 -3.72
CA ASP A 279 -22.27 9.12 -3.42
C ASP A 279 -23.15 8.69 -4.60
N GLU A 280 -22.71 8.97 -5.83
CA GLU A 280 -23.37 8.54 -7.07
C GLU A 280 -23.19 7.04 -7.36
N ASN A 281 -22.18 6.38 -6.73
CA ASN A 281 -21.82 4.99 -6.97
C ASN A 281 -21.79 4.15 -5.69
N PRO A 282 -22.92 3.86 -5.05
CA PRO A 282 -22.99 3.15 -3.77
C PRO A 282 -22.38 1.74 -3.81
N ALA A 283 -22.39 1.08 -4.98
CA ALA A 283 -21.70 -0.20 -5.14
C ALA A 283 -20.18 -0.07 -5.01
N ILE A 284 -19.57 0.98 -5.59
CA ILE A 284 -18.12 1.26 -5.44
C ILE A 284 -17.81 1.59 -3.98
N ARG A 285 -18.56 2.50 -3.37
CA ARG A 285 -18.40 2.86 -1.95
C ARG A 285 -18.39 1.61 -1.08
N ARG A 286 -19.41 0.75 -1.24
CA ARG A 286 -19.50 -0.48 -0.45
C ARG A 286 -18.36 -1.46 -0.73
N PHE A 287 -17.96 -1.61 -1.99
CA PHE A 287 -16.82 -2.44 -2.34
C PHE A 287 -15.53 -1.95 -1.66
N PHE A 288 -15.27 -0.64 -1.64
CA PHE A 288 -14.13 -0.04 -0.95
C PHE A 288 -14.17 -0.24 0.57
N GLU A 289 -15.35 -0.14 1.19
CA GLU A 289 -15.53 -0.36 2.64
C GLU A 289 -15.19 -1.78 3.08
N VAL A 290 -15.47 -2.77 2.26
CA VAL A 290 -15.29 -4.20 2.60
C VAL A 290 -14.00 -4.79 2.06
N PHE A 291 -13.34 -4.12 1.10
CA PHE A 291 -12.07 -4.57 0.53
C PHE A 291 -10.95 -4.49 1.56
N SER A 292 -10.35 -5.63 1.86
CA SER A 292 -9.25 -5.72 2.82
C SER A 292 -8.34 -6.90 2.51
N LEU A 293 -7.04 -6.71 2.59
CA LEU A 293 -6.03 -7.73 2.30
C LEU A 293 -5.23 -8.08 3.56
N PRO A 294 -5.01 -9.38 3.82
CA PRO A 294 -4.03 -9.80 4.81
C PRO A 294 -2.64 -9.27 4.47
N LEU A 295 -1.90 -8.79 5.46
CA LEU A 295 -0.54 -8.27 5.27
C LEU A 295 0.39 -9.33 4.65
N ALA A 296 0.20 -10.62 5.01
CA ALA A 296 0.94 -11.75 4.45
C ALA A 296 0.78 -11.85 2.92
N ASP A 297 -0.42 -11.58 2.38
CA ASP A 297 -0.68 -11.65 0.94
C ASP A 297 0.02 -10.51 0.19
N ILE A 298 0.04 -9.30 0.79
CA ILE A 298 0.76 -8.15 0.24
C ILE A 298 2.27 -8.44 0.24
N ASN A 299 2.81 -9.01 1.32
CA ASN A 299 4.21 -9.40 1.41
C ASN A 299 4.59 -10.47 0.38
N ALA A 300 3.76 -11.50 0.22
CA ALA A 300 3.97 -12.56 -0.77
C ALA A 300 3.99 -11.99 -2.19
N GLN A 301 3.12 -11.04 -2.50
CA GLN A 301 3.10 -10.34 -3.78
C GLN A 301 4.37 -9.51 -4.02
N ASN A 302 4.81 -8.75 -3.01
CA ASN A 302 6.03 -7.96 -3.10
C ASN A 302 7.28 -8.84 -3.33
N ALA A 303 7.31 -10.03 -2.73
CA ALA A 303 8.37 -11.00 -2.96
C ALA A 303 8.42 -11.49 -4.42
N LYS A 304 7.26 -11.79 -5.05
CA LYS A 304 7.17 -12.15 -6.47
C LYS A 304 7.65 -11.03 -7.38
N MET A 305 7.20 -9.80 -7.13
CA MET A 305 7.63 -8.64 -7.91
C MET A 305 9.14 -8.40 -7.83
N HIS A 306 9.73 -8.60 -6.64
CA HIS A 306 11.17 -8.52 -6.47
C HIS A 306 11.90 -9.67 -7.18
N ALA A 307 11.33 -10.86 -7.24
CA ALA A 307 11.89 -12.00 -7.98
C ALA A 307 11.88 -11.81 -9.51
N GLY A 308 11.28 -10.71 -10.00
CA GLY A 308 11.26 -10.34 -11.42
C GLY A 308 9.87 -10.33 -12.05
N GLU A 309 8.85 -10.88 -11.38
CA GLU A 309 7.47 -10.91 -11.87
C GLU A 309 6.75 -9.58 -11.56
N LYS A 310 7.16 -8.50 -12.23
CA LYS A 310 6.73 -7.12 -11.95
C LYS A 310 6.07 -6.40 -13.13
N SER A 311 5.93 -7.07 -14.27
CA SER A 311 5.20 -6.50 -15.41
C SER A 311 3.71 -6.35 -15.09
N ALA A 312 3.01 -5.54 -15.88
CA ALA A 312 1.56 -5.40 -15.73
C ALA A 312 0.84 -6.74 -15.90
N GLU A 313 1.32 -7.58 -16.83
CA GLU A 313 0.81 -8.93 -17.10
C GLU A 313 1.03 -9.84 -15.87
N ASP A 314 2.22 -9.80 -15.27
CA ASP A 314 2.53 -10.58 -14.07
C ASP A 314 1.60 -10.21 -12.91
N ILE A 315 1.45 -8.92 -12.63
CA ILE A 315 0.61 -8.44 -11.52
C ILE A 315 -0.87 -8.80 -11.78
N ASN A 316 -1.35 -8.70 -13.03
CA ASN A 316 -2.69 -9.15 -13.40
C ASN A 316 -2.88 -10.66 -13.16
N ARG A 317 -1.94 -11.50 -13.60
CA ARG A 317 -1.94 -12.95 -13.38
C ARG A 317 -1.94 -13.28 -11.87
N HIS A 318 -1.14 -12.58 -11.07
CA HIS A 318 -1.11 -12.75 -9.61
C HIS A 318 -2.44 -12.36 -8.97
N ALA A 319 -3.06 -11.27 -9.42
CA ALA A 319 -4.38 -10.85 -8.93
C ALA A 319 -5.45 -11.91 -9.27
N GLU A 320 -5.44 -12.46 -10.46
CA GLU A 320 -6.35 -13.55 -10.86
C GLU A 320 -6.15 -14.81 -10.00
N SER A 321 -4.89 -15.19 -9.77
CA SER A 321 -4.55 -16.33 -8.91
C SER A 321 -5.01 -16.09 -7.46
N TRP A 322 -4.88 -14.86 -6.95
CA TRP A 322 -5.36 -14.49 -5.61
C TRP A 322 -6.88 -14.56 -5.52
N ILE A 323 -7.59 -14.02 -6.52
CA ILE A 323 -9.07 -14.06 -6.60
C ILE A 323 -9.57 -15.52 -6.60
N GLU A 324 -8.90 -16.39 -7.36
CA GLU A 324 -9.25 -17.80 -7.42
C GLU A 324 -9.04 -18.49 -6.04
N ALA A 325 -7.90 -18.24 -5.39
CA ALA A 325 -7.59 -18.80 -4.07
C ALA A 325 -8.52 -18.25 -2.98
N ASN A 326 -9.02 -17.02 -3.13
CA ASN A 326 -9.88 -16.33 -2.17
C ASN A 326 -11.32 -16.15 -2.69
N ARG A 327 -11.79 -17.07 -3.53
CA ARG A 327 -13.06 -16.98 -4.26
C ARG A 327 -14.27 -16.64 -3.39
N GLN A 328 -14.34 -17.18 -2.18
CA GLN A 328 -15.47 -16.93 -1.28
C GLN A 328 -15.48 -15.50 -0.75
N THR A 329 -14.33 -15.00 -0.29
CA THR A 329 -14.15 -13.61 0.16
C THR A 329 -14.48 -12.63 -0.97
N TRP A 330 -13.95 -12.90 -2.17
CA TRP A 330 -14.22 -12.11 -3.36
C TRP A 330 -15.70 -12.03 -3.72
N LYS A 331 -16.39 -13.17 -3.71
CA LYS A 331 -17.85 -13.22 -3.95
C LYS A 331 -18.64 -12.45 -2.89
N ASN A 332 -18.21 -12.52 -1.62
CA ASN A 332 -18.86 -11.79 -0.54
C ASN A 332 -18.76 -10.27 -0.76
N TRP A 333 -17.57 -9.75 -1.07
CA TRP A 333 -17.37 -8.32 -1.35
C TRP A 333 -18.23 -7.85 -2.52
N LEU A 334 -18.21 -8.57 -3.64
CA LEU A 334 -19.05 -8.25 -4.81
C LEU A 334 -20.54 -8.34 -4.49
N GLY A 335 -20.93 -9.30 -3.68
CA GLY A 335 -22.32 -9.46 -3.23
C GLY A 335 -22.80 -8.28 -2.39
N GLU A 336 -21.97 -7.81 -1.46
CA GLU A 336 -22.25 -6.62 -0.64
C GLU A 336 -22.31 -5.35 -1.49
N ALA A 337 -21.39 -5.17 -2.43
CA ALA A 337 -21.40 -4.05 -3.35
C ALA A 337 -22.69 -4.00 -4.19
N ARG A 338 -23.13 -5.15 -4.74
CA ARG A 338 -24.38 -5.22 -5.52
C ARG A 338 -25.62 -4.91 -4.68
N ARG A 339 -25.66 -5.34 -3.42
CA ARG A 339 -26.81 -5.02 -2.52
C ARG A 339 -26.87 -3.54 -2.18
N ALA A 340 -25.76 -2.86 -2.06
CA ALA A 340 -25.73 -1.43 -1.77
C ALA A 340 -26.25 -0.55 -2.92
N ALA A 341 -26.36 -1.10 -4.12
CA ALA A 341 -26.89 -0.41 -5.31
C ALA A 341 -28.36 -0.78 -5.64
N GLN A 342 -29.02 -1.52 -4.76
CA GLN A 342 -30.45 -1.86 -4.86
C GLN A 342 -31.31 -0.88 -4.06
#